data_3b4c58265de35f93769cfe3eab798a58
#
_entry.id   3b4c58265de35f93769cfe3eab798a58
#
_cell.length_a   1.000
_cell.length_b   1.000
_cell.length_c   1.000
_cell.angle_alpha   90.00
_cell.angle_beta   90.00
_cell.angle_gamma   90.00
#
_symmetry.space_group_name_H-M   'P 1'
#
loop_
_entity.id
_entity.type
_entity.pdbx_description
1 polymer ?
#
loop_
_entity_poly.entity_id
_entity_poly.type
_entity_poly.pdbx_seq_one_letter_code
_entity_poly.pdbx_strand_id
1 'polypeptide(L)'
;NVVGDEDVQDQSLRPLRFDDYPGQDHVKANLQVYVSAALNRRRQLDHVILHGPPGLGKTTLARIIAEEMGVAFAQTSGPSIERPGDLVGVLTGLDAGSILFIDEIHRLPITVEEILYSAMEDFCIDILVGQGPTSRTVRMPINQFTLIGATTRMSCLSAPLLSRFGIQEHLEFYDEQALSCILKRSAGLWRIAIDDRAALELGRR
;
A
#
# COMPACT_ATOMS: atom_id res chain seq x y z
N ASN A 1 -18.31 5.30 20.58
CA ASN A 1 -17.42 4.41 19.84
C ASN A 1 -18.29 3.49 18.98
N VAL A 2 -18.79 4.01 17.89
CA VAL A 2 -19.43 3.22 16.82
C VAL A 2 -18.45 3.31 15.65
N VAL A 3 -17.45 2.42 15.62
CA VAL A 3 -16.79 2.04 14.38
C VAL A 3 -17.86 1.25 13.65
N GLY A 4 -18.37 1.82 12.56
CA GLY A 4 -19.61 1.36 11.97
C GLY A 4 -19.49 -0.07 11.43
N ASP A 5 -20.56 -0.81 11.57
CA ASP A 5 -20.79 -2.11 10.93
C ASP A 5 -20.54 -2.08 9.41
N GLU A 6 -20.58 -0.90 8.78
CA GLU A 6 -20.27 -0.66 7.36
C GLU A 6 -18.79 -0.87 7.04
N ASP A 7 -17.85 -0.41 7.88
CA ASP A 7 -16.40 -0.59 7.65
C ASP A 7 -15.97 -2.06 7.79
N VAL A 8 -16.62 -2.82 8.67
CA VAL A 8 -16.35 -4.26 8.85
C VAL A 8 -16.90 -5.08 7.68
N GLN A 9 -18.06 -4.69 7.15
CA GLN A 9 -18.67 -5.35 5.97
C GLN A 9 -17.86 -5.08 4.70
N ASP A 10 -17.36 -3.86 4.50
CA ASP A 10 -16.56 -3.49 3.32
C ASP A 10 -15.20 -4.24 3.30
N GLN A 11 -14.62 -4.50 4.47
CA GLN A 11 -13.41 -5.32 4.56
C GLN A 11 -13.65 -6.79 4.18
N SER A 12 -14.82 -7.35 4.48
CA SER A 12 -15.16 -8.74 4.12
C SER A 12 -15.36 -8.95 2.62
N LEU A 13 -15.62 -7.88 1.86
CA LEU A 13 -15.80 -7.93 0.40
C LEU A 13 -14.47 -7.91 -0.37
N ARG A 14 -13.39 -7.48 0.25
CA ARG A 14 -12.09 -7.33 -0.44
C ARG A 14 -11.43 -8.67 -0.67
N PRO A 15 -10.84 -8.91 -1.85
CA PRO A 15 -10.04 -10.09 -2.09
C PRO A 15 -8.78 -10.10 -1.20
N LEU A 16 -8.43 -11.29 -0.70
CA LEU A 16 -7.25 -11.49 0.12
C LEU A 16 -6.12 -12.21 -0.63
N ARG A 17 -6.38 -12.70 -1.85
CA ARG A 17 -5.42 -13.41 -2.69
C ARG A 17 -5.37 -12.80 -4.08
N PHE A 18 -4.23 -12.96 -4.74
CA PHE A 18 -4.09 -12.53 -6.14
C PHE A 18 -5.09 -13.22 -7.06
N ASP A 19 -5.39 -14.50 -6.82
CA ASP A 19 -6.34 -15.28 -7.64
C ASP A 19 -7.77 -14.76 -7.53
N ASP A 20 -8.13 -14.17 -6.40
CA ASP A 20 -9.46 -13.59 -6.15
C ASP A 20 -9.60 -12.15 -6.64
N TYR A 21 -8.51 -11.54 -7.11
CA TYR A 21 -8.46 -10.15 -7.54
C TYR A 21 -8.69 -10.05 -9.05
N PRO A 22 -9.85 -9.56 -9.53
CA PRO A 22 -10.15 -9.46 -10.95
C PRO A 22 -9.38 -8.33 -11.63
N GLY A 23 -8.99 -8.55 -12.88
CA GLY A 23 -8.27 -7.56 -13.69
C GLY A 23 -6.84 -7.32 -13.26
N GLN A 24 -6.21 -6.28 -13.81
CA GLN A 24 -4.82 -5.90 -13.54
C GLN A 24 -3.83 -7.06 -13.75
N ASP A 25 -4.07 -7.91 -14.76
CA ASP A 25 -3.36 -9.20 -14.90
C ASP A 25 -1.85 -9.04 -15.04
N HIS A 26 -1.39 -8.00 -15.73
CA HIS A 26 0.03 -7.70 -15.85
C HIS A 26 0.65 -7.33 -14.48
N VAL A 27 0.00 -6.45 -13.74
CA VAL A 27 0.44 -6.01 -12.40
C VAL A 27 0.47 -7.19 -11.43
N LYS A 28 -0.59 -8.03 -11.45
CA LYS A 28 -0.65 -9.26 -10.64
C LYS A 28 0.50 -10.21 -10.95
N ALA A 29 0.73 -10.49 -12.23
CA ALA A 29 1.80 -11.40 -12.64
C ALA A 29 3.17 -10.93 -12.16
N ASN A 30 3.46 -9.63 -12.30
CA ASN A 30 4.70 -9.03 -11.81
C ASN A 30 4.82 -9.15 -10.28
N LEU A 31 3.78 -8.72 -9.55
CA LEU A 31 3.79 -8.77 -8.09
C LEU A 31 3.92 -10.19 -7.55
N GLN A 32 3.26 -11.18 -8.18
CA GLN A 32 3.40 -12.60 -7.82
C GLN A 32 4.85 -13.09 -7.97
N VAL A 33 5.56 -12.67 -9.02
CA VAL A 33 6.98 -13.00 -9.21
C VAL A 33 7.83 -12.40 -8.10
N TYR A 34 7.64 -11.12 -7.77
CA TYR A 34 8.40 -10.45 -6.70
C TYR A 34 8.12 -11.06 -5.32
N VAL A 35 6.86 -11.29 -4.99
CA VAL A 35 6.45 -11.93 -3.72
C VAL A 35 7.03 -13.34 -3.61
N SER A 36 6.90 -14.16 -4.66
CA SER A 36 7.45 -15.51 -4.68
C SER A 36 8.98 -15.51 -4.54
N ALA A 37 9.67 -14.57 -5.19
CA ALA A 37 11.12 -14.43 -5.08
C ALA A 37 11.55 -14.02 -3.66
N ALA A 38 10.83 -13.11 -3.02
CA ALA A 38 11.08 -12.68 -1.64
C ALA A 38 10.89 -13.83 -0.65
N LEU A 39 9.78 -14.57 -0.76
CA LEU A 39 9.48 -15.74 0.07
C LEU A 39 10.53 -16.85 -0.08
N ASN A 40 10.91 -17.19 -1.32
CA ASN A 40 11.94 -18.21 -1.59
C ASN A 40 13.30 -17.85 -1.00
N ARG A 41 13.64 -16.57 -0.98
CA ARG A 41 14.90 -16.05 -0.40
C ARG A 41 14.80 -15.80 1.10
N ARG A 42 13.61 -15.92 1.69
CA ARG A 42 13.33 -15.56 3.09
C ARG A 42 13.77 -14.13 3.41
N ARG A 43 13.46 -13.20 2.51
CA ARG A 43 13.77 -11.78 2.62
C ARG A 43 12.49 -10.97 2.53
N GLN A 44 12.54 -9.76 3.04
CA GLN A 44 11.46 -8.81 2.81
C GLN A 44 11.33 -8.48 1.31
N LEU A 45 10.16 -8.07 0.91
CA LEU A 45 9.89 -7.54 -0.42
C LEU A 45 10.55 -6.16 -0.55
N ASP A 46 11.07 -5.84 -1.72
CA ASP A 46 11.52 -4.48 -2.04
C ASP A 46 10.35 -3.50 -1.91
N HIS A 47 10.65 -2.22 -1.66
CA HIS A 47 9.63 -1.19 -1.57
C HIS A 47 8.87 -1.05 -2.89
N VAL A 48 7.53 -0.90 -2.80
CA VAL A 48 6.61 -0.90 -3.94
C VAL A 48 5.91 0.45 -4.05
N ILE A 49 5.84 1.02 -5.24
CA ILE A 49 4.95 2.14 -5.56
C ILE A 49 3.84 1.68 -6.50
N LEU A 50 2.59 1.87 -6.09
CA LEU A 50 1.40 1.61 -6.88
C LEU A 50 0.83 2.94 -7.35
N HIS A 51 0.78 3.18 -8.65
CA HIS A 51 0.26 4.43 -9.18
C HIS A 51 -0.86 4.21 -10.20
N GLY A 52 -1.72 5.21 -10.35
CA GLY A 52 -2.86 5.15 -11.26
C GLY A 52 -4.09 5.87 -10.71
N PRO A 53 -5.16 5.99 -11.49
CA PRO A 53 -6.41 6.64 -11.10
C PRO A 53 -6.97 6.17 -9.75
N PRO A 54 -7.80 6.96 -9.07
CA PRO A 54 -8.45 6.53 -7.83
C PRO A 54 -9.42 5.36 -8.09
N GLY A 55 -9.74 4.58 -7.06
CA GLY A 55 -10.73 3.50 -7.16
C GLY A 55 -10.25 2.20 -7.81
N LEU A 56 -8.99 2.10 -8.25
CA LEU A 56 -8.47 0.93 -8.97
C LEU A 56 -7.93 -0.19 -8.06
N GLY A 57 -8.13 -0.10 -6.75
CA GLY A 57 -7.77 -1.19 -5.83
C GLY A 57 -6.33 -1.20 -5.33
N LYS A 58 -5.59 -0.06 -5.35
CA LYS A 58 -4.22 0.04 -4.83
C LYS A 58 -4.09 -0.45 -3.39
N THR A 59 -5.00 -0.03 -2.50
CA THR A 59 -5.05 -0.49 -1.10
C THR A 59 -5.33 -1.98 -0.98
N THR A 60 -6.19 -2.51 -1.86
CA THR A 60 -6.53 -3.93 -1.90
C THR A 60 -5.32 -4.76 -2.31
N LEU A 61 -4.58 -4.34 -3.35
CA LEU A 61 -3.34 -5.01 -3.76
C LEU A 61 -2.28 -4.99 -2.65
N ALA A 62 -2.13 -3.87 -1.94
CA ALA A 62 -1.20 -3.79 -0.83
C ALA A 62 -1.54 -4.79 0.30
N ARG A 63 -2.84 -4.98 0.60
CA ARG A 63 -3.29 -5.99 1.56
C ARG A 63 -3.06 -7.41 1.08
N ILE A 64 -3.34 -7.69 -0.20
CA ILE A 64 -3.06 -9.00 -0.81
C ILE A 64 -1.57 -9.34 -0.69
N ILE A 65 -0.68 -8.38 -0.97
CA ILE A 65 0.76 -8.59 -0.83
C ILE A 65 1.11 -8.97 0.62
N ALA A 66 0.53 -8.30 1.61
CA ALA A 66 0.78 -8.59 3.02
C ALA A 66 0.29 -10.00 3.42
N GLU A 67 -0.90 -10.39 2.98
CA GLU A 67 -1.46 -11.72 3.22
C GLU A 67 -0.63 -12.82 2.55
N GLU A 68 -0.22 -12.63 1.29
CA GLU A 68 0.63 -13.59 0.57
C GLU A 68 2.04 -13.70 1.17
N MET A 69 2.57 -12.61 1.71
CA MET A 69 3.84 -12.60 2.45
C MET A 69 3.71 -13.16 3.88
N GLY A 70 2.49 -13.27 4.42
CA GLY A 70 2.23 -13.71 5.79
C GLY A 70 2.75 -12.75 6.84
N VAL A 71 2.69 -11.44 6.60
CA VAL A 71 3.23 -10.40 7.48
C VAL A 71 2.16 -9.41 7.95
N ALA A 72 2.43 -8.69 9.03
CA ALA A 72 1.53 -7.66 9.54
C ALA A 72 1.39 -6.50 8.54
N PHE A 73 0.19 -5.91 8.49
CA PHE A 73 -0.15 -4.80 7.61
C PHE A 73 -0.54 -3.57 8.43
N ALA A 74 0.24 -2.51 8.32
CA ALA A 74 -0.06 -1.20 8.87
C ALA A 74 -0.47 -0.24 7.74
N GLN A 75 -1.48 0.57 7.96
CA GLN A 75 -2.00 1.51 6.97
C GLN A 75 -2.09 2.92 7.53
N THR A 76 -1.65 3.87 6.73
CA THR A 76 -1.82 5.31 6.97
C THR A 76 -2.02 6.05 5.64
N SER A 77 -2.13 7.37 5.69
CA SER A 77 -2.23 8.20 4.50
C SER A 77 -1.26 9.39 4.56
N GLY A 78 -0.81 9.88 3.41
CA GLY A 78 0.04 11.08 3.34
C GLY A 78 -0.56 12.26 4.11
N PRO A 79 -1.84 12.61 3.90
CA PRO A 79 -2.49 13.68 4.65
C PRO A 79 -2.53 13.51 6.18
N SER A 80 -2.47 12.28 6.67
CA SER A 80 -2.49 11.99 8.12
C SER A 80 -1.12 12.12 8.79
N ILE A 81 -0.06 12.29 8.00
CA ILE A 81 1.31 12.46 8.47
C ILE A 81 1.74 13.90 8.20
N GLU A 82 1.46 14.78 9.15
CA GLU A 82 1.73 16.21 8.98
C GLU A 82 3.14 16.59 9.44
N ARG A 83 3.69 15.86 10.40
CA ARG A 83 4.96 16.19 11.07
C ARG A 83 5.90 14.99 11.10
N PRO A 84 7.21 15.23 11.14
CA PRO A 84 8.20 14.18 11.34
C PRO A 84 7.89 13.20 12.48
N GLY A 85 7.39 13.70 13.61
CA GLY A 85 7.03 12.88 14.78
C GLY A 85 5.91 11.88 14.51
N ASP A 86 4.96 12.21 13.62
CA ASP A 86 3.86 11.32 13.26
C ASP A 86 4.40 10.08 12.53
N LEU A 87 5.31 10.29 11.57
CA LEU A 87 5.97 9.21 10.86
C LEU A 87 6.86 8.38 11.77
N VAL A 88 7.63 9.02 12.66
CA VAL A 88 8.46 8.33 13.65
C VAL A 88 7.60 7.41 14.52
N GLY A 89 6.44 7.89 14.99
CA GLY A 89 5.49 7.08 15.76
C GLY A 89 5.01 5.85 15.00
N VAL A 90 4.68 6.01 13.71
CA VAL A 90 4.28 4.88 12.85
C VAL A 90 5.44 3.89 12.69
N LEU A 91 6.63 4.35 12.30
CA LEU A 91 7.78 3.49 12.01
C LEU A 91 8.27 2.72 13.23
N THR A 92 8.25 3.32 14.41
CA THR A 92 8.68 2.66 15.65
C THR A 92 7.67 1.63 16.17
N GLY A 93 6.41 1.73 15.74
CA GLY A 93 5.36 0.77 16.07
C GLY A 93 5.28 -0.43 15.13
N LEU A 94 6.11 -0.50 14.07
CA LEU A 94 6.09 -1.60 13.10
C LEU A 94 6.78 -2.84 13.65
N ASP A 95 6.16 -4.00 13.43
CA ASP A 95 6.80 -5.30 13.64
C ASP A 95 7.85 -5.58 12.55
N ALA A 96 8.83 -6.40 12.86
CA ALA A 96 9.87 -6.78 11.90
C ALA A 96 9.27 -7.51 10.69
N GLY A 97 9.60 -7.02 9.48
CA GLY A 97 9.12 -7.57 8.21
C GLY A 97 7.71 -7.14 7.81
N SER A 98 7.04 -6.30 8.61
CA SER A 98 5.69 -5.82 8.28
C SER A 98 5.64 -4.96 7.01
N ILE A 99 4.46 -4.82 6.46
CA ILE A 99 4.17 -3.90 5.37
C ILE A 99 3.55 -2.63 5.93
N LEU A 100 4.15 -1.49 5.61
CA LEU A 100 3.56 -0.16 5.81
C LEU A 100 2.97 0.33 4.50
N PHE A 101 1.67 0.56 4.47
CA PHE A 101 0.98 1.16 3.34
C PHE A 101 0.71 2.64 3.61
N ILE A 102 1.14 3.51 2.69
CA ILE A 102 0.86 4.95 2.73
C ILE A 102 0.06 5.33 1.49
N ASP A 103 -1.23 5.63 1.68
CA ASP A 103 -2.07 6.14 0.60
C ASP A 103 -1.80 7.64 0.36
N GLU A 104 -1.98 8.09 -0.89
CA GLU A 104 -1.66 9.46 -1.32
C GLU A 104 -0.27 9.94 -0.86
N ILE A 105 0.74 9.07 -0.99
CA ILE A 105 2.11 9.32 -0.52
C ILE A 105 2.71 10.63 -1.08
N HIS A 106 2.23 11.10 -2.24
CA HIS A 106 2.62 12.37 -2.84
C HIS A 106 2.20 13.61 -2.04
N ARG A 107 1.41 13.44 -0.99
CA ARG A 107 0.97 14.52 -0.10
C ARG A 107 1.79 14.62 1.18
N LEU A 108 2.83 13.82 1.31
CA LEU A 108 3.76 13.93 2.43
C LEU A 108 4.51 15.28 2.38
N PRO A 109 4.67 15.98 3.50
CA PRO A 109 5.59 17.10 3.60
C PRO A 109 7.03 16.67 3.30
N ILE A 110 7.83 17.54 2.68
CA ILE A 110 9.22 17.24 2.34
C ILE A 110 10.06 16.83 3.54
N THR A 111 9.82 17.44 4.70
CA THR A 111 10.50 17.10 5.96
C THR A 111 10.18 15.69 6.46
N VAL A 112 9.04 15.15 6.07
CA VAL A 112 8.63 13.77 6.35
C VAL A 112 9.25 12.82 5.34
N GLU A 113 9.29 13.21 4.05
CA GLU A 113 9.98 12.42 3.02
C GLU A 113 11.47 12.19 3.36
N GLU A 114 12.16 13.21 3.90
CA GLU A 114 13.56 13.10 4.28
C GLU A 114 13.81 12.00 5.33
N ILE A 115 12.87 11.82 6.27
CA ILE A 115 12.95 10.72 7.25
C ILE A 115 12.72 9.38 6.57
N LEU A 116 11.78 9.31 5.61
CA LEU A 116 11.52 8.08 4.85
C LEU A 116 12.77 7.63 4.09
N TYR A 117 13.60 8.54 3.58
CA TYR A 117 14.80 8.14 2.84
C TYR A 117 15.72 7.26 3.68
N SER A 118 16.06 7.70 4.89
CA SER A 118 16.92 6.93 5.81
C SER A 118 16.22 5.66 6.32
N ALA A 119 14.91 5.76 6.56
CA ALA A 119 14.11 4.63 7.02
C ALA A 119 14.02 3.50 5.98
N MET A 120 13.94 3.84 4.68
CA MET A 120 13.85 2.85 3.59
C MET A 120 15.21 2.23 3.25
N GLU A 121 16.30 2.99 3.31
CA GLU A 121 17.63 2.50 2.94
C GLU A 121 18.34 1.79 4.07
N ASP A 122 18.39 2.43 5.24
CA ASP A 122 19.22 2.03 6.36
C ASP A 122 18.44 1.43 7.54
N PHE A 123 17.13 1.43 7.46
CA PHE A 123 16.25 1.05 8.58
C PHE A 123 16.58 1.79 9.87
N CYS A 124 16.78 3.10 9.76
CA CYS A 124 17.02 3.97 10.89
C CYS A 124 16.43 5.35 10.65
N ILE A 125 16.21 6.06 11.73
CA ILE A 125 15.72 7.44 11.72
C ILE A 125 16.68 8.31 12.52
N ASP A 126 16.95 9.51 12.04
CA ASP A 126 17.77 10.49 12.69
C ASP A 126 16.88 11.48 13.47
N ILE A 127 17.02 11.47 14.79
CA ILE A 127 16.23 12.30 15.71
C ILE A 127 17.10 13.39 16.29
N LEU A 128 16.66 14.65 16.16
CA LEU A 128 17.28 15.78 16.85
C LEU A 128 16.87 15.79 18.33
N VAL A 129 17.83 15.58 19.22
CA VAL A 129 17.64 15.62 20.68
C VAL A 129 18.33 16.84 21.27
N GLY A 130 17.58 17.63 22.03
CA GLY A 130 18.06 18.87 22.65
C GLY A 130 17.54 20.13 21.97
N GLN A 131 17.87 21.29 22.55
CA GLN A 131 17.49 22.59 22.00
C GLN A 131 18.73 23.49 21.86
N GLY A 132 18.75 24.33 20.83
CA GLY A 132 19.82 25.30 20.59
C GLY A 132 21.16 24.68 20.19
N PRO A 133 22.29 25.33 20.53
CA PRO A 133 23.63 24.90 20.09
C PRO A 133 24.10 23.54 20.65
N THR A 134 23.39 22.98 21.63
CA THR A 134 23.67 21.68 22.23
C THR A 134 22.84 20.54 21.64
N SER A 135 22.01 20.82 20.60
CA SER A 135 21.26 19.78 19.92
C SER A 135 22.20 18.77 19.24
N ARG A 136 21.89 17.50 19.36
CA ARG A 136 22.64 16.41 18.73
C ARG A 136 21.69 15.52 17.96
N THR A 137 22.12 15.02 16.84
CA THR A 137 21.41 13.99 16.08
C THR A 137 21.70 12.62 16.70
N VAL A 138 20.66 11.90 17.04
CA VAL A 138 20.72 10.52 17.52
C VAL A 138 20.11 9.62 16.44
N ARG A 139 20.89 8.69 15.93
CA ARG A 139 20.45 7.68 14.98
C ARG A 139 19.80 6.52 15.72
N MET A 140 18.51 6.28 15.46
CA MET A 140 17.73 5.24 16.10
C MET A 140 17.39 4.14 15.10
N PRO A 141 17.77 2.88 15.35
CA PRO A 141 17.38 1.77 14.47
C PRO A 141 15.88 1.49 14.59
N ILE A 142 15.27 1.11 13.49
CA ILE A 142 13.89 0.64 13.40
C ILE A 142 13.84 -0.78 12.83
N ASN A 143 12.75 -1.46 13.02
CA ASN A 143 12.52 -2.76 12.41
C ASN A 143 12.51 -2.66 10.88
N GLN A 144 13.05 -3.68 10.21
CA GLN A 144 12.97 -3.77 8.76
C GLN A 144 11.50 -3.92 8.34
N PHE A 145 11.11 -3.19 7.31
CA PHE A 145 9.74 -3.17 6.79
C PHE A 145 9.74 -2.98 5.27
N THR A 146 8.64 -3.35 4.64
CA THR A 146 8.38 -2.98 3.24
C THR A 146 7.43 -1.81 3.19
N LEU A 147 7.82 -0.73 2.52
CA LEU A 147 6.92 0.38 2.21
C LEU A 147 6.17 0.10 0.92
N ILE A 148 4.83 0.17 0.96
CA ILE A 148 3.99 0.23 -0.23
C ILE A 148 3.36 1.62 -0.29
N GLY A 149 3.82 2.44 -1.21
CA GLY A 149 3.23 3.76 -1.47
C GLY A 149 2.12 3.67 -2.52
N ALA A 150 1.05 4.44 -2.35
CA ALA A 150 0.03 4.61 -3.38
C ALA A 150 -0.08 6.08 -3.78
N THR A 151 -0.21 6.34 -5.08
CA THR A 151 -0.36 7.70 -5.59
C THR A 151 -1.23 7.75 -6.84
N THR A 152 -1.97 8.83 -6.99
CA THR A 152 -2.62 9.20 -8.25
C THR A 152 -1.78 10.14 -9.10
N ARG A 153 -0.69 10.68 -8.54
CA ARG A 153 0.15 11.72 -9.16
C ARG A 153 1.62 11.38 -9.02
N MET A 154 2.11 10.49 -9.88
CA MET A 154 3.51 10.05 -9.87
C MET A 154 4.49 11.22 -10.02
N SER A 155 4.15 12.23 -10.85
CA SER A 155 4.98 13.41 -11.10
C SER A 155 5.14 14.34 -9.89
N CYS A 156 4.33 14.18 -8.84
CA CYS A 156 4.45 14.95 -7.61
C CYS A 156 5.39 14.33 -6.59
N LEU A 157 5.89 13.12 -6.83
CA LEU A 157 6.89 12.48 -5.97
C LEU A 157 8.28 13.03 -6.28
N SER A 158 9.07 13.21 -5.25
CA SER A 158 10.46 13.62 -5.41
C SER A 158 11.29 12.51 -6.07
N ALA A 159 12.27 12.86 -6.88
CA ALA A 159 13.15 11.89 -7.51
C ALA A 159 13.92 11.02 -6.49
N PRO A 160 14.41 11.57 -5.34
CA PRO A 160 15.01 10.76 -4.29
C PRO A 160 14.07 9.72 -3.70
N LEU A 161 12.79 10.05 -3.50
CA LEU A 161 11.80 9.07 -3.00
C LEU A 161 11.53 7.98 -4.04
N LEU A 162 11.33 8.36 -5.29
CA LEU A 162 11.07 7.42 -6.38
C LEU A 162 12.19 6.40 -6.58
N SER A 163 13.46 6.82 -6.46
CA SER A 163 14.61 5.93 -6.65
C SER A 163 14.70 4.82 -5.59
N ARG A 164 13.99 4.95 -4.48
CA ARG A 164 13.96 3.97 -3.39
C ARG A 164 12.90 2.88 -3.58
N PHE A 165 11.99 3.07 -4.52
CA PHE A 165 11.02 2.05 -4.88
C PHE A 165 11.61 1.13 -5.95
N GLY A 166 12.01 -0.07 -5.55
CA GLY A 166 12.53 -1.10 -6.44
C GLY A 166 11.46 -1.69 -7.37
N ILE A 167 10.19 -1.59 -6.98
CA ILE A 167 9.04 -2.10 -7.74
C ILE A 167 8.08 -0.94 -7.99
N GLN A 168 7.75 -0.72 -9.28
CA GLN A 168 6.84 0.35 -9.70
C GLN A 168 5.77 -0.24 -10.60
N GLU A 169 4.50 -0.20 -10.15
CA GLU A 169 3.38 -0.78 -10.89
C GLU A 169 2.32 0.27 -11.20
N HIS A 170 1.89 0.28 -12.46
CA HIS A 170 0.84 1.16 -12.95
C HIS A 170 -0.48 0.41 -13.06
N LEU A 171 -1.51 0.88 -12.36
CA LEU A 171 -2.86 0.36 -12.44
C LEU A 171 -3.63 1.12 -13.53
N GLU A 172 -4.23 0.36 -14.42
CA GLU A 172 -5.04 0.87 -15.51
C GLU A 172 -6.54 0.73 -15.20
N PHE A 173 -7.38 1.42 -15.95
CA PHE A 173 -8.83 1.24 -15.82
C PHE A 173 -9.22 -0.20 -16.13
N TYR A 174 -10.19 -0.70 -15.38
CA TYR A 174 -10.75 -2.03 -15.62
C TYR A 174 -11.52 -2.05 -16.94
N ASP A 175 -11.39 -3.15 -17.66
CA ASP A 175 -12.26 -3.44 -18.79
C ASP A 175 -13.65 -3.94 -18.32
N GLU A 176 -14.58 -4.04 -19.26
CA GLU A 176 -15.97 -4.47 -18.98
C GLU A 176 -16.03 -5.87 -18.35
N GLN A 177 -15.10 -6.76 -18.72
CA GLN A 177 -15.06 -8.13 -18.23
C GLN A 177 -14.59 -8.18 -16.77
N ALA A 178 -13.53 -7.45 -16.44
CA ALA A 178 -13.02 -7.34 -15.09
C ALA A 178 -14.07 -6.70 -14.16
N LEU A 179 -14.74 -5.63 -14.61
CA LEU A 179 -15.85 -5.01 -13.86
C LEU A 179 -17.01 -5.98 -13.63
N SER A 180 -17.39 -6.75 -14.66
CA SER A 180 -18.41 -7.80 -14.52
C SER A 180 -17.99 -8.85 -13.48
N CYS A 181 -16.72 -9.28 -13.47
CA CYS A 181 -16.20 -10.20 -12.45
C CYS A 181 -16.26 -9.62 -11.03
N ILE A 182 -15.90 -8.35 -10.87
CA ILE A 182 -15.98 -7.65 -9.58
C ILE A 182 -17.43 -7.61 -9.08
N LEU A 183 -18.38 -7.26 -9.97
CA LEU A 183 -19.79 -7.18 -9.63
C LEU A 183 -20.35 -8.54 -9.24
N LYS A 184 -20.07 -9.61 -10.02
CA LYS A 184 -20.52 -10.97 -9.71
C LYS A 184 -19.96 -11.47 -8.38
N ARG A 185 -18.67 -11.21 -8.11
CA ARG A 185 -18.04 -11.57 -6.84
C ARG A 185 -18.73 -10.87 -5.67
N SER A 186 -18.95 -9.56 -5.77
CA SER A 186 -19.61 -8.76 -4.73
C SER A 186 -21.06 -9.22 -4.51
N ALA A 187 -21.82 -9.46 -5.60
CA ALA A 187 -23.18 -9.99 -5.53
C ALA A 187 -23.21 -11.37 -4.85
N GLY A 188 -22.25 -12.26 -5.17
CA GLY A 188 -22.13 -13.58 -4.55
C GLY A 188 -21.91 -13.51 -3.04
N LEU A 189 -21.05 -12.60 -2.58
CA LEU A 189 -20.80 -12.38 -1.15
C LEU A 189 -22.06 -11.89 -0.42
N TRP A 190 -22.89 -11.10 -1.08
CA TRP A 190 -24.15 -10.61 -0.55
C TRP A 190 -25.34 -11.56 -0.82
N ARG A 191 -25.08 -12.72 -1.44
CA ARG A 191 -26.09 -13.70 -1.85
C ARG A 191 -27.18 -13.11 -2.77
N ILE A 192 -26.80 -12.13 -3.58
CA ILE A 192 -27.66 -11.52 -4.59
C ILE A 192 -27.43 -12.25 -5.90
N ALA A 193 -28.51 -12.76 -6.52
CA ALA A 193 -28.42 -13.35 -7.85
C ALA A 193 -28.26 -12.25 -8.91
N ILE A 194 -27.22 -12.35 -9.72
CA ILE A 194 -26.97 -11.51 -10.88
C ILE A 194 -26.64 -12.40 -12.07
N ASP A 195 -27.28 -12.19 -13.20
CA ASP A 195 -26.93 -12.90 -14.42
C ASP A 195 -25.75 -12.25 -15.15
N ASP A 196 -25.13 -13.00 -16.05
CA ASP A 196 -23.93 -12.57 -16.76
C ASP A 196 -24.15 -11.33 -17.63
N ARG A 197 -25.34 -11.23 -18.20
CA ARG A 197 -25.71 -10.12 -19.09
C ARG A 197 -25.94 -8.83 -18.31
N ALA A 198 -26.61 -8.93 -17.16
CA ALA A 198 -26.79 -7.80 -16.25
C ALA A 198 -25.48 -7.30 -15.68
N ALA A 199 -24.59 -8.21 -15.24
CA ALA A 199 -23.27 -7.86 -14.73
C ALA A 199 -22.42 -7.14 -15.80
N LEU A 200 -22.45 -7.60 -17.04
CA LEU A 200 -21.71 -6.97 -18.14
C LEU A 200 -22.29 -5.59 -18.48
N GLU A 201 -23.61 -5.44 -18.52
CA GLU A 201 -24.26 -4.15 -18.80
C GLU A 201 -23.97 -3.11 -17.70
N LEU A 202 -23.94 -3.54 -16.44
CA LEU A 202 -23.54 -2.67 -15.32
C LEU A 202 -22.06 -2.26 -15.41
N GLY A 203 -21.20 -3.16 -15.87
CA GLY A 203 -19.76 -2.85 -16.06
C GLY A 203 -19.49 -1.84 -17.19
N ARG A 204 -20.43 -1.66 -18.12
CA ARG A 204 -20.33 -0.68 -19.21
C ARG A 204 -20.71 0.74 -18.81
N ARG A 205 -21.41 0.93 -17.72
CA ARG A 205 -21.91 2.23 -17.25
C ARG A 205 -21.04 2.85 -16.17
#